data_b5b03b17bf1be7e5c4683ac1d9ac62e1
#
_entry.id   b5b03b17bf1be7e5c4683ac1d9ac62e1
#
_cell.length_a   1.000
_cell.length_b   1.000
_cell.length_c   1.000
_cell.angle_alpha   90.00
_cell.angle_beta   90.00
_cell.angle_gamma   90.00
#
_symmetry.space_group_name_H-M   'P 1'
#
loop_
_entity.id
_entity.type
_entity.pdbx_description
1 polymer ?
#
loop_
_entity_poly.entity_id
_entity_poly.type
_entity_poly.pdbx_seq_one_letter_code
_entity_poly.pdbx_strand_id
1 'polypeptide(L)'
;MKKNPLFDRCVANVTPEVMEEVNLNIDIANRIYNLLKKKKMTQRELATRMGKRESEISRWLTGSHGFTTKTLAKIASVLGEPVVEIKKAPEVKYVFVPAKEFITPSDSYDGTYNSQSFKCFHATSHN
;
A
#
# COMPACT_ATOMS: atom_id res chain seq x y z
N MET A 1 7.23 -1.39 33.90
CA MET A 1 7.65 -2.49 33.05
C MET A 1 9.12 -2.75 33.20
N LYS A 2 9.47 -3.95 33.59
CA LYS A 2 10.88 -4.34 33.63
C LYS A 2 11.38 -4.51 32.20
N LYS A 3 12.29 -3.66 31.79
CA LYS A 3 12.99 -3.84 30.52
C LYS A 3 13.88 -5.08 30.60
N ASN A 4 13.73 -5.96 29.65
CA ASN A 4 14.60 -7.12 29.55
C ASN A 4 15.87 -6.72 28.78
N PRO A 5 17.06 -6.71 29.42
CA PRO A 5 18.28 -6.26 28.77
C PRO A 5 18.71 -7.16 27.61
N LEU A 6 18.28 -8.42 27.59
CA LEU A 6 18.52 -9.32 26.47
C LEU A 6 17.70 -8.93 25.25
N PHE A 7 16.45 -8.53 25.47
CA PHE A 7 15.57 -8.06 24.41
C PHE A 7 16.09 -6.75 23.80
N ASP A 8 16.51 -5.82 24.65
CA ASP A 8 17.06 -4.53 24.21
C ASP A 8 18.34 -4.73 23.37
N ARG A 9 19.17 -5.70 23.73
CA ARG A 9 20.36 -6.07 22.95
C ARG A 9 19.99 -6.68 21.59
N CYS A 10 19.00 -7.54 21.56
CA CYS A 10 18.52 -8.14 20.32
C CYS A 10 17.93 -7.08 19.38
N VAL A 11 17.15 -6.15 19.91
CA VAL A 11 16.53 -5.07 19.13
C VAL A 11 17.58 -4.06 18.65
N ALA A 12 18.61 -3.78 19.46
CA ALA A 12 19.68 -2.86 19.07
C ALA A 12 20.52 -3.36 17.88
N ASN A 13 20.56 -4.67 17.69
CA ASN A 13 21.31 -5.29 16.59
C ASN A 13 20.45 -5.50 15.32
N VAL A 14 19.17 -5.16 15.37
CA VAL A 14 18.28 -5.29 14.20
C VAL A 14 18.49 -4.09 13.29
N THR A 15 18.84 -4.36 12.04
CA THR A 15 18.98 -3.30 11.04
C THR A 15 17.63 -2.73 10.66
N PRO A 16 17.56 -1.46 10.23
CA PRO A 16 16.30 -0.87 9.73
C PRO A 16 15.65 -1.69 8.61
N GLU A 17 16.45 -2.32 7.76
CA GLU A 17 15.98 -3.20 6.67
C GLU A 17 15.21 -4.41 7.21
N VAL A 18 15.74 -5.05 8.23
CA VAL A 18 15.08 -6.21 8.86
C VAL A 18 13.78 -5.80 9.53
N MET A 19 13.75 -4.64 10.19
CA MET A 19 12.54 -4.13 10.79
C MET A 19 11.46 -3.86 9.75
N GLU A 20 11.84 -3.27 8.61
CA GLU A 20 10.92 -3.01 7.51
C GLU A 20 10.39 -4.31 6.89
N GLU A 21 11.26 -5.30 6.71
CA GLU A 21 10.85 -6.62 6.22
C GLU A 21 9.83 -7.28 7.15
N VAL A 22 10.09 -7.25 8.45
CA VAL A 22 9.18 -7.82 9.46
C VAL A 22 7.82 -7.09 9.43
N ASN A 23 7.84 -5.77 9.37
CA ASN A 23 6.61 -4.98 9.30
C ASN A 23 5.81 -5.31 8.05
N LEU A 24 6.46 -5.39 6.89
CA LEU A 24 5.80 -5.79 5.64
C LEU A 24 5.19 -7.18 5.74
N ASN A 25 5.91 -8.14 6.29
CA ASN A 25 5.41 -9.51 6.43
C ASN A 25 4.19 -9.57 7.36
N ILE A 26 4.19 -8.79 8.45
CA ILE A 26 3.05 -8.67 9.36
C ILE A 26 1.85 -8.02 8.66
N ASP A 27 2.07 -6.96 7.92
CA ASP A 27 0.99 -6.27 7.19
C ASP A 27 0.36 -7.17 6.14
N ILE A 28 1.18 -7.93 5.42
CA ILE A 28 0.71 -8.92 4.44
C ILE A 28 -0.10 -10.02 5.14
N ALA A 29 0.39 -10.53 6.25
CA ALA A 29 -0.30 -11.56 7.04
C ALA A 29 -1.67 -11.06 7.53
N ASN A 30 -1.71 -9.84 8.05
CA ASN A 30 -2.95 -9.19 8.49
C ASN A 30 -3.94 -9.00 7.33
N ARG A 31 -3.44 -8.59 6.17
CA ARG A 31 -4.27 -8.43 4.97
C ARG A 31 -4.87 -9.76 4.54
N ILE A 32 -4.07 -10.82 4.49
CA ILE A 32 -4.56 -12.18 4.15
C ILE A 32 -5.62 -12.62 5.15
N TYR A 33 -5.37 -12.44 6.43
CA TYR A 33 -6.31 -12.78 7.49
C TYR A 33 -7.66 -12.06 7.32
N ASN A 34 -7.62 -10.76 7.06
CA ASN A 34 -8.82 -9.96 6.84
C ASN A 34 -9.60 -10.41 5.58
N LEU A 35 -8.88 -10.76 4.52
CA LEU A 35 -9.49 -11.29 3.31
C LEU A 35 -10.16 -12.66 3.55
N LEU A 36 -9.53 -13.53 4.31
CA LEU A 36 -10.13 -14.81 4.70
C LEU A 36 -11.41 -14.59 5.50
N LYS A 37 -11.40 -13.67 6.45
CA LYS A 37 -12.60 -13.30 7.21
C LYS A 37 -13.70 -12.76 6.31
N LYS A 38 -13.35 -11.85 5.42
CA LYS A 38 -14.30 -11.25 4.48
C LYS A 38 -14.94 -12.29 3.57
N LYS A 39 -14.17 -13.24 3.11
CA LYS A 39 -14.63 -14.34 2.23
C LYS A 39 -15.22 -15.51 3.00
N LYS A 40 -15.22 -15.46 4.32
CA LYS A 40 -15.65 -16.58 5.19
C LYS A 40 -14.93 -17.89 4.84
N MET A 41 -13.66 -17.79 4.51
CA MET A 41 -12.80 -18.90 4.13
C MET A 41 -11.89 -19.29 5.29
N THR A 42 -11.74 -20.59 5.51
CA THR A 42 -10.83 -21.09 6.54
C THR A 42 -9.40 -21.22 6.01
N GLN A 43 -8.42 -21.28 6.91
CA GLN A 43 -7.03 -21.55 6.54
C GLN A 43 -6.88 -22.86 5.77
N ARG A 44 -7.64 -23.86 6.16
CA ARG A 44 -7.64 -25.16 5.52
C ARG A 44 -8.16 -25.10 4.08
N GLU A 45 -9.21 -24.35 3.85
CA GLU A 45 -9.74 -24.13 2.49
C GLU A 45 -8.75 -23.39 1.61
N LEU A 46 -8.10 -22.37 2.15
CA LEU A 46 -7.05 -21.67 1.42
C LEU A 46 -5.90 -22.60 1.09
N ALA A 47 -5.45 -23.42 2.04
CA ALA A 47 -4.41 -24.41 1.83
C ALA A 47 -4.77 -25.39 0.71
N THR A 48 -5.97 -25.90 0.73
CA THR A 48 -6.47 -26.82 -0.30
C THR A 48 -6.49 -26.19 -1.68
N ARG A 49 -7.00 -24.95 -1.79
CA ARG A 49 -7.04 -24.22 -3.07
C ARG A 49 -5.66 -23.84 -3.60
N MET A 50 -4.72 -23.66 -2.71
CA MET A 50 -3.34 -23.33 -3.08
C MET A 50 -2.46 -24.56 -3.31
N GLY A 51 -2.93 -25.74 -2.96
CA GLY A 51 -2.13 -26.95 -3.01
C GLY A 51 -1.00 -26.94 -1.97
N LYS A 52 -1.25 -26.32 -0.82
CA LYS A 52 -0.30 -26.16 0.28
C LYS A 52 -0.82 -26.87 1.53
N ARG A 53 0.07 -27.05 2.49
CA ARG A 53 -0.31 -27.59 3.80
C ARG A 53 -0.89 -26.48 4.68
N GLU A 54 -1.84 -26.83 5.51
CA GLU A 54 -2.42 -25.88 6.47
C GLU A 54 -1.37 -25.26 7.39
N SER A 55 -0.34 -26.04 7.77
CA SER A 55 0.78 -25.54 8.56
C SER A 55 1.58 -24.44 7.87
N GLU A 56 1.69 -24.48 6.54
CA GLU A 56 2.33 -23.40 5.76
C GLU A 56 1.50 -22.13 5.80
N ILE A 57 0.19 -22.26 5.64
CA ILE A 57 -0.73 -21.12 5.73
C ILE A 57 -0.70 -20.51 7.14
N SER A 58 -0.68 -21.37 8.16
CA SER A 58 -0.55 -20.89 9.54
C SER A 58 0.73 -20.08 9.77
N ARG A 59 1.86 -20.49 9.21
CA ARG A 59 3.11 -19.73 9.26
C ARG A 59 2.99 -18.37 8.57
N TRP A 60 2.31 -18.31 7.45
CA TRP A 60 2.07 -17.04 6.76
C TRP A 60 1.31 -16.06 7.63
N LEU A 61 0.29 -16.55 8.35
CA LEU A 61 -0.55 -15.72 9.20
C LEU A 61 0.13 -15.27 10.50
N THR A 62 1.23 -15.90 10.88
CA THR A 62 2.02 -15.44 12.03
C THR A 62 2.91 -14.23 11.70
N GLY A 63 3.07 -13.90 10.41
CA GLY A 63 3.94 -12.80 9.97
C GLY A 63 5.43 -13.13 10.01
N SER A 64 5.79 -14.35 10.35
CA SER A 64 7.20 -14.78 10.40
C SER A 64 7.75 -15.29 9.06
N HIS A 65 6.91 -15.38 8.05
CA HIS A 65 7.26 -15.92 6.75
C HIS A 65 7.42 -14.81 5.71
N GLY A 66 8.50 -14.85 4.97
CA GLY A 66 8.69 -13.96 3.83
C GLY A 66 7.88 -14.41 2.61
N PHE A 67 7.29 -13.47 1.91
CA PHE A 67 6.47 -13.76 0.74
C PHE A 67 7.20 -13.40 -0.54
N THR A 68 7.10 -14.28 -1.53
CA THR A 68 7.51 -13.94 -2.89
C THR A 68 6.34 -13.31 -3.65
N THR A 69 6.64 -12.49 -4.64
CA THR A 69 5.61 -11.87 -5.52
C THR A 69 4.73 -12.94 -6.16
N LYS A 70 5.33 -14.06 -6.55
CA LYS A 70 4.59 -15.20 -7.14
C LYS A 70 3.56 -15.77 -6.16
N THR A 71 3.95 -15.92 -4.91
CA THR A 71 3.06 -16.42 -3.86
C THR A 71 1.92 -15.44 -3.60
N LEU A 72 2.24 -14.14 -3.51
CA LEU A 72 1.23 -13.10 -3.33
C LEU A 72 0.23 -13.04 -4.47
N ALA A 73 0.71 -13.16 -5.71
CA ALA A 73 -0.16 -13.21 -6.89
C ALA A 73 -1.09 -14.43 -6.86
N LYS A 74 -0.59 -15.59 -6.45
CA LYS A 74 -1.40 -16.82 -6.33
C LYS A 74 -2.46 -16.68 -5.24
N ILE A 75 -2.11 -16.12 -4.09
CA ILE A 75 -3.07 -15.85 -3.01
C ILE A 75 -4.16 -14.88 -3.50
N ALA A 76 -3.76 -13.81 -4.16
CA ALA A 76 -4.69 -12.84 -4.72
C ALA A 76 -5.66 -13.47 -5.73
N SER A 77 -5.16 -14.34 -6.57
CA SER A 77 -5.98 -15.09 -7.54
C SER A 77 -7.01 -16.00 -6.86
N VAL A 78 -6.62 -16.68 -5.79
CA VAL A 78 -7.52 -17.57 -5.04
C VAL A 78 -8.56 -16.79 -4.25
N LEU A 79 -8.16 -15.67 -3.66
CA LEU A 79 -9.06 -14.82 -2.87
C LEU A 79 -9.89 -13.86 -3.72
N GLY A 80 -9.50 -13.64 -4.97
CA GLY A 80 -10.17 -12.70 -5.87
C GLY A 80 -9.94 -11.23 -5.57
N GLU A 81 -9.04 -10.92 -4.66
CA GLU A 81 -8.67 -9.54 -4.30
C GLU A 81 -7.16 -9.43 -4.11
N PRO A 82 -6.57 -8.29 -4.44
CA PRO A 82 -5.14 -8.10 -4.27
C PRO A 82 -4.74 -8.09 -2.80
N VAL A 83 -3.67 -8.80 -2.50
CA VAL A 83 -3.08 -8.81 -1.17
C VAL A 83 -2.22 -7.57 -0.96
N VAL A 84 -1.47 -7.20 -2.00
CA VAL A 84 -0.59 -6.02 -1.97
C VAL A 84 -0.98 -5.08 -3.09
N GLU A 85 -1.13 -3.82 -2.76
CA GLU A 85 -1.39 -2.75 -3.71
C GLU A 85 -0.24 -1.74 -3.67
N ILE A 86 0.31 -1.45 -4.84
CA ILE A 86 1.33 -0.43 -4.95
C ILE A 86 0.64 0.91 -5.16
N LYS A 87 0.97 1.87 -4.33
CA LYS A 87 0.46 3.24 -4.50
C LYS A 87 0.99 3.80 -5.82
N LYS A 88 0.08 3.98 -6.77
CA LYS A 88 0.40 4.67 -8.00
C LYS A 88 0.41 6.17 -7.74
N ALA A 89 1.33 6.86 -8.40
CA ALA A 89 1.29 8.32 -8.38
C ALA A 89 -0.07 8.80 -8.92
N PRO A 90 -0.63 9.87 -8.34
CA PRO A 90 -1.88 10.41 -8.84
C PRO A 90 -1.75 10.82 -10.30
N GLU A 91 -2.69 10.38 -11.12
CA GLU A 91 -2.75 10.83 -12.51
C GLU A 91 -3.09 12.31 -12.52
N VAL A 92 -2.16 13.11 -13.01
CA VAL A 92 -2.41 14.53 -13.20
C VAL A 92 -3.15 14.71 -14.53
N LYS A 93 -4.42 15.04 -14.43
CA LYS A 93 -5.20 15.40 -15.60
C LYS A 93 -5.03 16.89 -15.86
N TYR A 94 -4.43 17.19 -16.98
CA TYR A 94 -4.32 18.57 -17.42
C TYR A 94 -5.64 18.98 -18.07
N VAL A 95 -6.31 19.96 -17.49
CA VAL A 95 -7.49 20.55 -18.08
C VAL A 95 -7.05 21.83 -18.77
N PHE A 96 -7.16 21.86 -20.09
CA PHE A 96 -6.89 23.07 -20.83
C PHE A 96 -8.09 23.99 -20.72
N VAL A 97 -7.89 25.11 -20.06
CA VAL A 97 -8.94 26.14 -19.95
C VAL A 97 -8.54 27.30 -20.85
N PRO A 98 -9.41 27.73 -21.76
CA PRO A 98 -9.17 28.86 -22.64
C PRO A 98 -8.82 30.12 -21.82
N ALA A 99 -7.85 30.87 -22.27
CA ALA A 99 -7.39 32.06 -21.58
C ALA A 99 -8.51 33.10 -21.33
N LYS A 100 -9.56 33.09 -22.12
CA LYS A 100 -10.72 33.97 -21.95
C LYS A 100 -11.44 33.74 -20.62
N GLU A 101 -11.40 32.59 -20.08
CA GLU A 101 -12.08 32.27 -18.81
C GLU A 101 -11.29 32.74 -17.57
N PHE A 102 -10.02 33.08 -17.78
CA PHE A 102 -9.19 33.56 -16.69
C PHE A 102 -9.12 35.06 -16.57
N ILE A 103 -9.59 35.79 -17.57
CA ILE A 103 -9.54 37.22 -17.57
C ILE A 103 -10.85 37.73 -17.00
N THR A 104 -10.83 38.01 -15.71
CA THR A 104 -11.90 38.75 -15.09
C THR A 104 -11.63 40.23 -15.25
N PRO A 105 -12.66 41.08 -15.38
CA PRO A 105 -12.48 42.52 -15.53
C PRO A 105 -11.71 43.19 -14.40
N SER A 106 -11.70 42.57 -13.26
CA SER A 106 -10.94 43.05 -12.10
C SER A 106 -9.45 42.75 -12.15
N ASP A 107 -9.07 41.90 -13.11
CA ASP A 107 -7.69 41.48 -13.20
C ASP A 107 -6.92 42.27 -14.19
N SER A 108 -7.42 43.40 -14.53
CA SER A 108 -6.65 44.28 -15.31
C SER A 108 -5.50 44.77 -14.51
N TYR A 109 -4.53 43.98 -14.46
CA TYR A 109 -3.59 44.23 -13.74
C TYR A 109 -2.38 44.14 -14.26
N ASP A 110 -1.67 44.40 -13.64
CA ASP A 110 -0.26 44.63 -13.66
C ASP A 110 0.52 43.66 -14.54
N GLY A 111 -0.10 43.02 -15.48
CA GLY A 111 0.57 42.20 -16.47
C GLY A 111 1.56 41.16 -15.93
N THR A 112 1.63 41.04 -14.66
CA THR A 112 2.42 39.96 -14.07
C THR A 112 1.66 38.66 -14.13
N TYR A 113 1.41 38.26 -15.32
CA TYR A 113 0.89 36.93 -15.52
C TYR A 113 2.02 35.96 -15.28
N ASN A 114 1.92 35.36 -14.15
CA ASN A 114 2.95 34.49 -13.67
C ASN A 114 2.64 33.07 -14.13
N SER A 115 3.61 32.39 -14.68
CA SER A 115 3.49 30.98 -15.03
C SER A 115 3.14 30.08 -13.83
N GLN A 116 3.29 30.59 -12.62
CA GLN A 116 2.90 29.88 -11.42
C GLN A 116 1.39 29.76 -11.27
N SER A 117 0.60 30.69 -11.82
CA SER A 117 -0.85 30.54 -11.79
C SER A 117 -1.34 29.39 -12.64
N PHE A 118 -0.58 28.96 -13.63
CA PHE A 118 -0.88 27.75 -14.37
C PHE A 118 -0.70 26.48 -13.55
N LYS A 119 0.24 26.48 -12.65
CA LYS A 119 0.50 25.31 -11.81
C LYS A 119 -0.65 25.00 -10.85
N CYS A 120 -1.41 26.01 -10.48
CA CYS A 120 -2.56 25.82 -9.60
C CYS A 120 -3.69 25.01 -10.24
N PHE A 121 -3.75 24.99 -11.56
CA PHE A 121 -4.77 24.25 -12.28
C PHE A 121 -4.36 22.81 -12.64
N HIS A 122 -3.14 22.46 -12.33
CA HIS A 122 -2.61 21.14 -12.63
C HIS A 122 -2.93 20.11 -11.58
N ALA A 123 -3.43 20.54 -10.45
CA ALA A 123 -3.53 19.64 -9.33
C ALA A 123 -4.95 19.22 -9.07
N THR A 124 -5.56 18.58 -9.95
CA THR A 124 -6.73 17.85 -9.59
C THR A 124 -6.33 16.41 -9.36
N SER A 125 -5.89 16.15 -8.18
CA SER A 125 -5.81 14.77 -7.74
C SER A 125 -7.22 14.31 -7.47
N HIS A 126 -7.71 13.45 -8.26
CA HIS A 126 -8.93 12.79 -7.96
C HIS A 126 -8.69 11.41 -7.48
N ASN A 127 -9.30 11.14 -6.41
CA ASN A 127 -9.36 9.80 -5.86
C ASN A 127 -10.19 8.87 -6.75
#